data_ecfa75c9d322944a57f7b89b11c205f4
#
_entry.id   ecfa75c9d322944a57f7b89b11c205f4
#
_cell.length_a   1.000
_cell.length_b   1.000
_cell.length_c   1.000
_cell.angle_alpha   90.00
_cell.angle_beta   90.00
_cell.angle_gamma   90.00
#
_symmetry.space_group_name_H-M   'P 1'
#
loop_
_entity.id
_entity.type
_entity.pdbx_description
1 polymer ?
#
loop_
_entity_poly.entity_id
_entity_poly.type
_entity_poly.pdbx_seq_one_letter_code
_entity_poly.pdbx_strand_id
1 'polypeptide(L)'
;KRSKFSFPVGKVKMLNMYPMDFEEFLTAMNEELLISLIRDSFTNNKKISPAVHEKALKLYRTYLITGGMPESVQSMVDTKGDYIKYDKTLLTDIISSYFKDMDKYVTNEAEALKINRVYNSLPSQLANNSNKFQYSKVDKNARTREYETSLDWLEASNMVLKSVSVKKPSIPLAGFTNEEIFKLYLSDVGILNSILGISIQDILMDNISLYKGIIAENYVANELVCNGHNLYYWKNDNQAEIDFLLYTKDGIIPVEVKASDNTKSKCLDIYNKLYNPKYSIRISTKPFGYDPKKKIKSIPLYAVFCLINDFN
;
A
#
# COMPACT_ATOMS: atom_id res chain seq x y z
N LYS A 1 -20.29 -19.48 -21.85
CA LYS A 1 -19.55 -20.32 -22.83
C LYS A 1 -18.08 -19.93 -22.72
N ARG A 2 -17.25 -20.78 -22.06
CA ARG A 2 -15.78 -20.61 -22.11
C ARG A 2 -15.37 -20.70 -23.58
N SER A 3 -14.70 -19.68 -24.11
CA SER A 3 -14.17 -19.71 -25.46
C SER A 3 -13.16 -20.85 -25.55
N LYS A 4 -13.28 -21.69 -26.60
CA LYS A 4 -12.39 -22.84 -26.86
C LYS A 4 -11.01 -22.42 -27.42
N PHE A 5 -10.54 -21.21 -27.16
CA PHE A 5 -9.22 -20.77 -27.58
C PHE A 5 -8.19 -21.23 -26.54
N SER A 6 -7.22 -22.02 -26.99
CA SER A 6 -6.09 -22.40 -26.13
C SER A 6 -5.22 -21.17 -25.89
N PHE A 7 -4.85 -20.93 -24.62
CA PHE A 7 -3.88 -19.90 -24.28
C PHE A 7 -2.49 -20.30 -24.82
N PRO A 8 -1.77 -19.40 -25.53
CA PRO A 8 -0.48 -19.74 -26.14
C PRO A 8 0.63 -19.82 -25.09
N VAL A 9 0.65 -20.93 -24.36
CA VAL A 9 1.62 -21.20 -23.28
C VAL A 9 3.05 -21.01 -23.79
N GLY A 10 3.86 -20.25 -23.05
CA GLY A 10 5.26 -19.98 -23.35
C GLY A 10 5.53 -18.91 -24.42
N LYS A 11 4.48 -18.34 -25.04
CA LYS A 11 4.59 -17.29 -26.07
C LYS A 11 4.03 -15.94 -25.64
N VAL A 12 3.57 -15.83 -24.38
CA VAL A 12 2.96 -14.61 -23.82
C VAL A 12 3.68 -14.24 -22.55
N LYS A 13 4.08 -12.98 -22.42
CA LYS A 13 4.55 -12.37 -21.16
C LYS A 13 3.36 -11.62 -20.55
N MET A 14 2.93 -12.05 -19.38
CA MET A 14 1.91 -11.32 -18.60
C MET A 14 2.58 -10.14 -17.90
N LEU A 15 1.97 -8.97 -18.00
CA LEU A 15 2.37 -7.78 -17.28
C LEU A 15 1.22 -7.37 -16.38
N ASN A 16 1.48 -7.20 -15.10
CA ASN A 16 0.52 -6.63 -14.18
C ASN A 16 0.58 -5.11 -14.27
N MET A 17 -0.58 -4.48 -14.44
CA MET A 17 -0.72 -3.03 -14.34
C MET A 17 -1.31 -2.68 -12.98
N TYR A 18 -0.66 -1.75 -12.32
CA TYR A 18 -1.12 -1.17 -11.06
C TYR A 18 -1.50 0.30 -11.28
N PRO A 19 -2.21 0.95 -10.35
CA PRO A 19 -2.29 2.41 -10.34
C PRO A 19 -0.88 3.01 -10.37
N MET A 20 -0.74 4.23 -10.87
CA MET A 20 0.53 4.94 -10.91
C MET A 20 1.12 5.02 -9.50
N ASP A 21 2.41 4.68 -9.35
CA ASP A 21 3.13 4.90 -8.12
C ASP A 21 3.46 6.39 -7.90
N PHE A 22 4.09 6.70 -6.77
CA PHE A 22 4.38 8.09 -6.45
C PHE A 22 5.44 8.71 -7.38
N GLU A 23 6.37 7.92 -7.92
CA GLU A 23 7.35 8.40 -8.91
C GLU A 23 6.69 8.74 -10.24
N GLU A 24 5.79 7.88 -10.71
CA GLU A 24 5.00 8.12 -11.92
C GLU A 24 4.08 9.34 -11.76
N PHE A 25 3.46 9.51 -10.59
CA PHE A 25 2.72 10.71 -10.24
C PHE A 25 3.61 11.97 -10.28
N LEU A 26 4.80 11.94 -9.69
CA LEU A 26 5.74 13.06 -9.72
C LEU A 26 6.15 13.39 -11.17
N THR A 27 6.36 12.38 -11.99
CA THR A 27 6.64 12.56 -13.43
C THR A 27 5.49 13.25 -14.14
N ALA A 28 4.25 12.81 -13.90
CA ALA A 28 3.05 13.46 -14.45
C ALA A 28 2.91 14.92 -13.99
N MET A 29 3.36 15.24 -12.78
CA MET A 29 3.39 16.62 -12.24
C MET A 29 4.61 17.44 -12.68
N ASN A 30 5.46 16.93 -13.60
CA ASN A 30 6.71 17.57 -14.08
C ASN A 30 7.72 17.85 -12.95
N GLU A 31 7.91 16.89 -12.05
CA GLU A 31 8.79 17.03 -10.86
C GLU A 31 10.05 16.12 -10.96
N GLU A 32 10.63 15.94 -12.14
CA GLU A 32 11.77 15.06 -12.40
C GLU A 32 13.01 15.44 -11.58
N LEU A 33 13.22 16.74 -11.36
CA LEU A 33 14.31 17.21 -10.50
C LEU A 33 14.12 16.74 -9.05
N LEU A 34 12.88 16.75 -8.54
CA LEU A 34 12.58 16.27 -7.21
C LEU A 34 12.82 14.75 -7.10
N ILE A 35 12.43 13.98 -8.11
CA ILE A 35 12.70 12.53 -8.19
C ILE A 35 14.22 12.28 -8.08
N SER A 36 15.01 13.00 -8.87
CA SER A 36 16.49 12.86 -8.88
C SER A 36 17.10 13.17 -7.50
N LEU A 37 16.62 14.23 -6.84
CA LEU A 37 17.07 14.62 -5.49
C LEU A 37 16.69 13.58 -4.42
N ILE A 38 15.50 13.01 -4.51
CA ILE A 38 15.05 11.95 -3.59
C ILE A 38 15.91 10.69 -3.78
N ARG A 39 16.16 10.25 -5.03
CA ARG A 39 16.98 9.09 -5.34
C ARG A 39 18.43 9.27 -4.90
N ASP A 40 19.03 10.45 -5.12
CA ASP A 40 20.38 10.76 -4.62
C ASP A 40 20.44 10.70 -3.08
N SER A 41 19.47 11.30 -2.41
CA SER A 41 19.39 11.28 -0.95
C SER A 41 19.22 9.87 -0.40
N PHE A 42 18.39 9.04 -1.03
CA PHE A 42 18.19 7.64 -0.67
C PHE A 42 19.47 6.81 -0.83
N THR A 43 20.14 6.94 -1.97
CA THR A 43 21.36 6.17 -2.30
C THR A 43 22.52 6.53 -1.39
N ASN A 44 22.70 7.83 -1.14
CA ASN A 44 23.82 8.35 -0.37
C ASN A 44 23.54 8.53 1.13
N ASN A 45 22.36 8.16 1.61
CA ASN A 45 21.87 8.39 2.99
C ASN A 45 22.02 9.87 3.43
N LYS A 46 21.81 10.81 2.51
CA LYS A 46 21.94 12.24 2.75
C LYS A 46 20.60 12.84 3.16
N LYS A 47 20.64 13.82 4.04
CA LYS A 47 19.46 14.62 4.34
C LYS A 47 19.14 15.51 3.14
N ILE A 48 17.87 15.55 2.77
CA ILE A 48 17.33 16.52 1.81
C ILE A 48 17.15 17.86 2.50
N SER A 49 17.22 18.98 1.76
CA SER A 49 17.01 20.29 2.35
C SER A 49 15.58 20.46 2.91
N PRO A 50 15.37 21.24 3.96
CA PRO A 50 14.03 21.41 4.54
C PRO A 50 12.98 21.87 3.52
N ALA A 51 13.33 22.80 2.64
CA ALA A 51 12.41 23.31 1.61
C ALA A 51 11.98 22.21 0.62
N VAL A 52 12.93 21.35 0.19
CA VAL A 52 12.63 20.22 -0.71
C VAL A 52 11.84 19.14 0.02
N HIS A 53 12.14 18.89 1.30
CA HIS A 53 11.38 17.98 2.14
C HIS A 53 9.90 18.39 2.27
N GLU A 54 9.64 19.65 2.57
CA GLU A 54 8.27 20.17 2.66
C GLU A 54 7.54 20.11 1.31
N LYS A 55 8.22 20.45 0.21
CA LYS A 55 7.65 20.30 -1.13
C LYS A 55 7.26 18.85 -1.41
N ALA A 56 8.14 17.89 -1.12
CA ALA A 56 7.88 16.47 -1.29
C ALA A 56 6.71 15.98 -0.44
N LEU A 57 6.61 16.42 0.83
CA LEU A 57 5.47 16.10 1.70
C LEU A 57 4.16 16.70 1.17
N LYS A 58 4.19 17.92 0.61
CA LYS A 58 3.00 18.53 -0.01
C LYS A 58 2.53 17.70 -1.21
N LEU A 59 3.43 17.27 -2.09
CA LEU A 59 3.11 16.42 -3.23
C LEU A 59 2.63 15.02 -2.79
N TYR A 60 3.22 14.45 -1.75
CA TYR A 60 2.72 13.23 -1.13
C TYR A 60 1.26 13.37 -0.65
N ARG A 61 0.91 14.49 0.02
CA ARG A 61 -0.49 14.75 0.40
C ARG A 61 -1.39 14.90 -0.83
N THR A 62 -0.89 15.50 -1.91
CA THR A 62 -1.64 15.57 -3.19
C THR A 62 -1.90 14.18 -3.73
N TYR A 63 -0.90 13.31 -3.73
CA TYR A 63 -1.06 11.91 -4.14
C TYR A 63 -2.06 11.15 -3.24
N LEU A 64 -2.09 11.40 -1.94
CA LEU A 64 -3.13 10.83 -1.07
C LEU A 64 -4.55 11.26 -1.48
N ILE A 65 -4.71 12.42 -2.11
CA ILE A 65 -6.00 12.93 -2.62
C ILE A 65 -6.37 12.25 -3.95
N THR A 66 -5.43 12.21 -4.89
CA THR A 66 -5.68 11.71 -6.24
C THR A 66 -5.60 10.19 -6.34
N GLY A 67 -4.79 9.56 -5.47
CA GLY A 67 -4.30 8.21 -5.73
C GLY A 67 -3.44 8.16 -6.99
N GLY A 68 -3.24 6.95 -7.49
CA GLY A 68 -2.52 6.65 -8.73
C GLY A 68 -3.43 6.32 -9.91
N MET A 69 -4.76 6.51 -9.79
CA MET A 69 -5.67 6.29 -10.92
C MET A 69 -5.39 7.33 -12.02
N PRO A 70 -5.04 6.92 -13.28
CA PRO A 70 -4.56 7.84 -14.31
C PRO A 70 -5.51 9.01 -14.59
N GLU A 71 -6.82 8.76 -14.64
CA GLU A 71 -7.83 9.81 -14.87
C GLU A 71 -7.85 10.84 -13.74
N SER A 72 -7.72 10.39 -12.51
CA SER A 72 -7.65 11.25 -11.31
C SER A 72 -6.38 12.09 -11.29
N VAL A 73 -5.22 11.46 -11.61
CA VAL A 73 -3.94 12.17 -11.73
C VAL A 73 -3.99 13.20 -12.86
N GLN A 74 -4.56 12.84 -14.03
CA GLN A 74 -4.71 13.75 -15.16
C GLN A 74 -5.53 14.98 -14.79
N SER A 75 -6.65 14.80 -14.07
CA SER A 75 -7.47 15.91 -13.58
C SER A 75 -6.67 16.88 -12.69
N MET A 76 -5.79 16.36 -11.83
CA MET A 76 -4.92 17.19 -10.99
C MET A 76 -3.86 17.93 -11.82
N VAL A 77 -3.30 17.30 -12.84
CA VAL A 77 -2.35 17.92 -13.80
C VAL A 77 -3.03 19.03 -14.57
N ASP A 78 -4.20 18.79 -15.15
CA ASP A 78 -4.96 19.76 -15.97
C ASP A 78 -5.36 20.99 -15.14
N THR A 79 -5.66 20.80 -13.87
CA THR A 79 -5.98 21.89 -12.94
C THR A 79 -4.73 22.56 -12.36
N LYS A 80 -3.52 22.13 -12.75
CA LYS A 80 -2.23 22.64 -12.24
C LYS A 80 -2.12 22.62 -10.73
N GLY A 81 -2.66 21.57 -10.10
CA GLY A 81 -2.67 21.42 -8.66
C GLY A 81 -3.70 22.25 -7.92
N ASP A 82 -4.70 22.80 -8.60
CA ASP A 82 -5.81 23.54 -8.00
C ASP A 82 -6.86 22.57 -7.44
N TYR A 83 -6.85 22.35 -6.13
CA TYR A 83 -7.79 21.45 -5.44
C TYR A 83 -9.26 21.87 -5.51
N ILE A 84 -9.55 23.14 -5.84
CA ILE A 84 -10.93 23.65 -5.98
C ILE A 84 -11.49 23.17 -7.33
N LYS A 85 -10.66 23.13 -8.36
CA LYS A 85 -11.05 22.72 -9.72
C LYS A 85 -10.92 21.22 -9.94
N TYR A 86 -10.17 20.52 -9.08
CA TYR A 86 -10.03 19.08 -9.15
C TYR A 86 -11.38 18.39 -8.98
N ASP A 87 -11.69 17.46 -9.88
CA ASP A 87 -12.93 16.70 -9.84
C ASP A 87 -12.89 15.61 -8.77
N LYS A 88 -13.57 15.86 -7.65
CA LYS A 88 -13.64 14.97 -6.48
C LYS A 88 -14.47 13.71 -6.73
N THR A 89 -15.27 13.68 -7.80
CA THR A 89 -16.17 12.54 -8.08
C THR A 89 -15.48 11.41 -8.81
N LEU A 90 -14.36 11.68 -9.49
CA LEU A 90 -13.64 10.71 -10.32
C LEU A 90 -13.37 9.37 -9.63
N LEU A 91 -12.83 9.40 -8.40
CA LEU A 91 -12.54 8.17 -7.67
C LEU A 91 -13.81 7.40 -7.30
N THR A 92 -14.88 8.09 -6.96
CA THR A 92 -16.19 7.49 -6.67
C THR A 92 -16.79 6.86 -7.92
N ASP A 93 -16.65 7.53 -9.07
CA ASP A 93 -17.13 7.03 -10.35
C ASP A 93 -16.35 5.81 -10.84
N ILE A 94 -15.03 5.81 -10.63
CA ILE A 94 -14.16 4.64 -10.88
C ILE A 94 -14.62 3.44 -10.03
N ILE A 95 -14.85 3.62 -8.73
CA ILE A 95 -15.35 2.57 -7.84
C ILE A 95 -16.73 2.06 -8.35
N SER A 96 -17.63 2.97 -8.69
CA SER A 96 -18.94 2.62 -9.20
C SER A 96 -18.85 1.84 -10.52
N SER A 97 -17.89 2.20 -11.37
CA SER A 97 -17.62 1.51 -12.64
C SER A 97 -17.07 0.10 -12.42
N TYR A 98 -16.19 -0.09 -11.44
CA TYR A 98 -15.70 -1.43 -11.07
C TYR A 98 -16.83 -2.36 -10.67
N PHE A 99 -17.77 -1.89 -9.84
CA PHE A 99 -18.92 -2.71 -9.44
C PHE A 99 -19.86 -3.02 -10.60
N LYS A 100 -20.12 -2.07 -11.47
CA LYS A 100 -20.95 -2.29 -12.67
C LYS A 100 -20.28 -3.25 -13.68
N ASP A 101 -18.96 -3.16 -13.80
CA ASP A 101 -18.21 -4.06 -14.70
C ASP A 101 -18.14 -5.49 -14.14
N MET A 102 -18.04 -5.64 -12.84
CA MET A 102 -18.08 -6.91 -12.13
C MET A 102 -19.32 -7.73 -12.49
N ASP A 103 -20.48 -7.09 -12.61
CA ASP A 103 -21.76 -7.73 -12.98
C ASP A 103 -21.70 -8.44 -14.36
N LYS A 104 -20.77 -8.07 -15.23
CA LYS A 104 -20.56 -8.73 -16.52
C LYS A 104 -19.78 -10.04 -16.41
N TYR A 105 -18.89 -10.13 -15.43
CA TYR A 105 -17.98 -11.27 -15.27
C TYR A 105 -18.45 -12.26 -14.19
N VAL A 106 -19.23 -11.78 -13.23
CA VAL A 106 -19.81 -12.61 -12.17
C VAL A 106 -21.24 -12.96 -12.54
N THR A 107 -21.44 -14.17 -13.03
CA THR A 107 -22.76 -14.64 -13.51
C THR A 107 -23.78 -14.93 -12.41
N ASN A 108 -23.34 -14.95 -11.16
CA ASN A 108 -24.18 -15.24 -9.99
C ASN A 108 -24.35 -13.95 -9.14
N GLU A 109 -25.55 -13.39 -9.11
CA GLU A 109 -25.88 -12.20 -8.32
C GLU A 109 -25.51 -12.32 -6.83
N ALA A 110 -25.68 -13.52 -6.25
CA ALA A 110 -25.32 -13.76 -4.84
C ALA A 110 -23.80 -13.66 -4.63
N GLU A 111 -22.98 -14.07 -5.60
CA GLU A 111 -21.53 -13.92 -5.53
C GLU A 111 -21.11 -12.46 -5.72
N ALA A 112 -21.72 -11.73 -6.66
CA ALA A 112 -21.49 -10.30 -6.83
C ALA A 112 -21.79 -9.51 -5.53
N LEU A 113 -22.88 -9.83 -4.84
CA LEU A 113 -23.22 -9.23 -3.55
C LEU A 113 -22.18 -9.54 -2.47
N LYS A 114 -21.61 -10.74 -2.45
CA LYS A 114 -20.56 -11.11 -1.50
C LYS A 114 -19.26 -10.34 -1.76
N ILE A 115 -18.84 -10.23 -3.02
CA ILE A 115 -17.66 -9.44 -3.42
C ILE A 115 -17.84 -7.98 -2.95
N ASN A 116 -19.01 -7.39 -3.24
CA ASN A 116 -19.35 -6.04 -2.78
C ASN A 116 -19.27 -5.90 -1.25
N ARG A 117 -19.82 -6.87 -0.49
CA ARG A 117 -19.75 -6.85 0.98
C ARG A 117 -18.33 -6.91 1.49
N VAL A 118 -17.48 -7.79 0.93
CA VAL A 118 -16.05 -7.89 1.27
C VAL A 118 -15.40 -6.55 1.05
N TYR A 119 -15.50 -5.98 -0.16
CA TYR A 119 -14.85 -4.73 -0.53
C TYR A 119 -15.28 -3.56 0.37
N ASN A 120 -16.58 -3.38 0.58
CA ASN A 120 -17.14 -2.31 1.40
C ASN A 120 -16.80 -2.47 2.90
N SER A 121 -16.44 -3.66 3.34
CA SER A 121 -16.01 -3.89 4.73
C SER A 121 -14.57 -3.46 5.00
N LEU A 122 -13.72 -3.37 3.94
CA LEU A 122 -12.28 -3.15 4.09
C LEU A 122 -11.91 -1.86 4.83
N PRO A 123 -12.48 -0.69 4.51
CA PRO A 123 -12.11 0.54 5.20
C PRO A 123 -12.35 0.48 6.71
N SER A 124 -13.47 -0.11 7.12
CA SER A 124 -13.77 -0.29 8.54
C SER A 124 -12.89 -1.36 9.22
N GLN A 125 -12.48 -2.39 8.48
CA GLN A 125 -11.57 -3.41 8.98
C GLN A 125 -10.15 -2.87 9.12
N LEU A 126 -9.67 -2.08 8.15
CA LEU A 126 -8.40 -1.38 8.23
C LEU A 126 -8.37 -0.41 9.43
N ALA A 127 -9.47 0.29 9.71
CA ALA A 127 -9.60 1.21 10.85
C ALA A 127 -9.55 0.52 12.22
N ASN A 128 -9.73 -0.79 12.30
CA ASN A 128 -9.67 -1.52 13.56
C ASN A 128 -8.24 -1.95 13.91
N ASN A 129 -7.86 -1.77 15.18
CA ASN A 129 -6.52 -2.07 15.72
C ASN A 129 -6.03 -3.52 15.54
N SER A 130 -6.84 -4.44 15.05
CA SER A 130 -6.43 -5.83 14.82
C SER A 130 -5.68 -6.07 13.51
N ASN A 131 -5.67 -5.12 12.62
CA ASN A 131 -4.97 -5.08 11.32
C ASN A 131 -5.03 -6.36 10.46
N LYS A 132 -5.74 -7.40 10.83
CA LYS A 132 -5.96 -8.60 10.03
C LYS A 132 -7.39 -8.68 9.54
N PHE A 133 -7.57 -9.22 8.35
CA PHE A 133 -8.89 -9.44 7.77
C PHE A 133 -9.71 -10.42 8.61
N GLN A 134 -10.98 -10.09 8.85
CA GLN A 134 -11.93 -10.89 9.64
C GLN A 134 -13.23 -11.08 8.86
N TYR A 135 -13.54 -12.30 8.48
CA TYR A 135 -14.80 -12.63 7.78
C TYR A 135 -16.04 -12.24 8.58
N SER A 136 -16.01 -12.37 9.90
CA SER A 136 -17.10 -11.95 10.81
C SER A 136 -17.40 -10.44 10.78
N LYS A 137 -16.51 -9.63 10.22
CA LYS A 137 -16.74 -8.19 10.00
C LYS A 137 -17.45 -7.91 8.68
N VAL A 138 -17.39 -8.85 7.73
CA VAL A 138 -18.15 -8.77 6.48
C VAL A 138 -19.62 -9.09 6.74
N ASP A 139 -19.88 -10.17 7.48
CA ASP A 139 -21.20 -10.59 7.93
C ASP A 139 -21.05 -11.34 9.27
N LYS A 140 -22.00 -11.14 10.21
CA LYS A 140 -21.93 -11.74 11.56
C LYS A 140 -21.82 -13.27 11.56
N ASN A 141 -22.38 -13.92 10.54
CA ASN A 141 -22.39 -15.36 10.40
C ASN A 141 -21.43 -15.85 9.31
N ALA A 142 -20.57 -14.96 8.76
CA ALA A 142 -19.67 -15.29 7.65
C ALA A 142 -18.66 -16.38 8.04
N ARG A 143 -18.60 -17.42 7.23
CA ARG A 143 -17.55 -18.45 7.29
C ARG A 143 -16.54 -18.22 6.18
N THR A 144 -15.27 -18.50 6.45
CA THR A 144 -14.18 -18.38 5.47
C THR A 144 -14.56 -18.97 4.11
N ARG A 145 -15.04 -20.20 4.07
CA ARG A 145 -15.42 -20.90 2.83
C ARG A 145 -16.47 -20.17 1.99
N GLU A 146 -17.30 -19.30 2.59
CA GLU A 146 -18.38 -18.61 1.88
C GLU A 146 -17.90 -17.36 1.14
N TYR A 147 -16.76 -16.80 1.54
CA TYR A 147 -16.21 -15.55 1.02
C TYR A 147 -14.82 -15.68 0.39
N GLU A 148 -14.24 -16.88 0.42
CA GLU A 148 -12.92 -17.18 -0.15
C GLU A 148 -12.87 -16.83 -1.65
N THR A 149 -13.83 -17.34 -2.43
CA THR A 149 -13.96 -17.06 -3.88
C THR A 149 -14.12 -15.57 -4.17
N SER A 150 -14.88 -14.86 -3.32
CA SER A 150 -15.07 -13.41 -3.45
C SER A 150 -13.77 -12.64 -3.20
N LEU A 151 -12.97 -13.11 -2.24
CA LEU A 151 -11.66 -12.53 -1.94
C LEU A 151 -10.67 -12.80 -3.08
N ASP A 152 -10.61 -14.06 -3.56
CA ASP A 152 -9.77 -14.45 -4.70
C ASP A 152 -10.09 -13.61 -5.94
N TRP A 153 -11.36 -13.32 -6.15
CA TRP A 153 -11.79 -12.47 -7.26
C TRP A 153 -11.26 -11.03 -7.11
N LEU A 154 -11.38 -10.44 -5.93
CA LEU A 154 -10.87 -9.08 -5.64
C LEU A 154 -9.35 -9.00 -5.79
N GLU A 155 -8.62 -10.03 -5.36
CA GLU A 155 -7.17 -10.14 -5.50
C GLU A 155 -6.78 -10.31 -6.98
N ALA A 156 -7.43 -11.23 -7.70
CA ALA A 156 -7.18 -11.48 -9.13
C ALA A 156 -7.52 -10.28 -10.03
N SER A 157 -8.46 -9.44 -9.62
CA SER A 157 -8.81 -8.19 -10.32
C SER A 157 -7.94 -6.99 -9.92
N ASN A 158 -6.93 -7.19 -9.07
CA ASN A 158 -6.09 -6.14 -8.51
C ASN A 158 -6.88 -5.02 -7.78
N MET A 159 -8.06 -5.31 -7.24
CA MET A 159 -8.82 -4.34 -6.45
C MET A 159 -8.32 -4.29 -5.00
N VAL A 160 -7.70 -5.37 -4.53
CA VAL A 160 -7.08 -5.48 -3.21
C VAL A 160 -5.70 -6.11 -3.30
N LEU A 161 -4.86 -5.79 -2.32
CA LEU A 161 -3.53 -6.35 -2.13
C LEU A 161 -3.52 -7.15 -0.83
N LYS A 162 -3.05 -8.40 -0.90
CA LYS A 162 -2.98 -9.31 0.24
C LYS A 162 -1.57 -9.36 0.80
N SER A 163 -1.43 -9.08 2.10
CA SER A 163 -0.18 -9.25 2.86
C SER A 163 -0.32 -10.44 3.80
N VAL A 164 0.54 -11.44 3.63
CA VAL A 164 0.43 -12.71 4.35
C VAL A 164 1.35 -12.71 5.57
N SER A 165 0.85 -13.30 6.67
CA SER A 165 1.63 -13.42 7.90
C SER A 165 2.76 -14.43 7.76
N VAL A 166 3.97 -14.07 8.19
CA VAL A 166 5.12 -14.97 8.26
C VAL A 166 5.38 -15.36 9.72
N LYS A 167 5.34 -16.64 10.01
CA LYS A 167 5.59 -17.18 11.36
C LYS A 167 7.06 -17.03 11.79
N LYS A 168 7.97 -17.41 10.88
CA LYS A 168 9.42 -17.34 11.11
C LYS A 168 10.07 -16.72 9.88
N PRO A 169 10.65 -15.51 10.01
CA PRO A 169 11.35 -14.87 8.90
C PRO A 169 12.55 -15.70 8.45
N SER A 170 12.38 -16.46 7.38
CA SER A 170 13.41 -17.31 6.77
C SER A 170 13.22 -17.31 5.25
N ILE A 171 14.29 -17.56 4.50
CA ILE A 171 14.29 -17.57 3.04
C ILE A 171 13.97 -18.99 2.54
N PRO A 172 13.06 -19.14 1.58
CA PRO A 172 12.17 -18.13 0.99
C PRO A 172 10.99 -17.79 1.92
N LEU A 173 10.61 -16.49 2.00
CA LEU A 173 9.51 -16.04 2.89
C LEU A 173 8.20 -16.82 2.64
N ALA A 174 7.88 -17.09 1.37
CA ALA A 174 6.68 -17.84 0.97
C ALA A 174 6.59 -19.25 1.60
N GLY A 175 7.72 -19.86 1.95
CA GLY A 175 7.75 -21.17 2.61
C GLY A 175 7.38 -21.17 4.09
N PHE A 176 7.25 -19.98 4.69
CA PHE A 176 7.02 -19.81 6.14
C PHE A 176 5.77 -18.98 6.44
N THR A 177 4.88 -18.82 5.45
CA THR A 177 3.62 -18.09 5.55
C THR A 177 2.57 -18.85 6.36
N ASN A 178 1.60 -18.10 6.88
CA ASN A 178 0.34 -18.60 7.37
C ASN A 178 -0.79 -17.96 6.56
N GLU A 179 -1.23 -18.66 5.52
CA GLU A 179 -2.23 -18.16 4.57
C GLU A 179 -3.59 -17.83 5.20
N GLU A 180 -3.89 -18.40 6.38
CA GLU A 180 -5.13 -18.11 7.11
C GLU A 180 -5.09 -16.76 7.83
N ILE A 181 -3.90 -16.16 7.97
CA ILE A 181 -3.70 -14.90 8.68
C ILE A 181 -3.08 -13.88 7.73
N PHE A 182 -3.88 -12.93 7.28
CA PHE A 182 -3.47 -11.93 6.31
C PHE A 182 -4.12 -10.58 6.58
N LYS A 183 -3.52 -9.54 6.04
CA LYS A 183 -4.06 -8.19 5.91
C LYS A 183 -4.50 -7.95 4.48
N LEU A 184 -5.48 -7.08 4.29
CA LEU A 184 -5.88 -6.59 2.97
C LEU A 184 -5.73 -5.08 2.92
N TYR A 185 -5.16 -4.60 1.83
CA TYR A 185 -5.09 -3.18 1.49
C TYR A 185 -5.88 -2.93 0.22
N LEU A 186 -6.41 -1.73 0.04
CA LEU A 186 -6.93 -1.32 -1.24
C LEU A 186 -5.76 -1.05 -2.20
N SER A 187 -5.94 -1.36 -3.47
CA SER A 187 -4.89 -1.20 -4.48
C SER A 187 -4.55 0.25 -4.80
N ASP A 188 -5.35 1.19 -4.30
CA ASP A 188 -5.13 2.63 -4.47
C ASP A 188 -5.50 3.40 -3.20
N VAL A 189 -4.58 4.28 -2.76
CA VAL A 189 -4.76 5.07 -1.53
C VAL A 189 -5.77 6.20 -1.69
N GLY A 190 -5.93 6.76 -2.88
CA GLY A 190 -6.95 7.77 -3.17
C GLY A 190 -8.35 7.17 -3.10
N ILE A 191 -8.52 5.96 -3.63
CA ILE A 191 -9.76 5.18 -3.49
C ILE A 191 -10.05 4.91 -2.00
N LEU A 192 -9.06 4.51 -1.20
CA LEU A 192 -9.24 4.32 0.24
C LEU A 192 -9.76 5.60 0.91
N ASN A 193 -9.13 6.74 0.64
CA ASN A 193 -9.52 8.03 1.23
C ASN A 193 -10.90 8.46 0.77
N SER A 194 -11.27 8.22 -0.50
CA SER A 194 -12.60 8.48 -1.04
C SER A 194 -13.68 7.66 -0.32
N ILE A 195 -13.46 6.36 -0.13
CA ILE A 195 -14.42 5.49 0.58
C ILE A 195 -14.54 5.86 2.06
N LEU A 196 -13.43 6.25 2.70
CA LEU A 196 -13.43 6.74 4.08
C LEU A 196 -14.12 8.10 4.23
N GLY A 197 -14.44 8.80 3.13
CA GLY A 197 -15.06 10.12 3.15
C GLY A 197 -14.15 11.21 3.70
N ILE A 198 -12.83 11.03 3.60
CA ILE A 198 -11.86 12.01 4.10
C ILE A 198 -11.82 13.22 3.16
N SER A 199 -12.00 14.41 3.71
CA SER A 199 -12.00 15.63 2.90
C SER A 199 -10.59 16.00 2.43
N ILE A 200 -10.50 16.63 1.25
CA ILE A 200 -9.23 17.18 0.74
C ILE A 200 -8.59 18.12 1.77
N GLN A 201 -9.40 18.94 2.43
CA GLN A 201 -8.93 19.88 3.44
C GLN A 201 -8.29 19.17 4.65
N ASP A 202 -8.88 18.06 5.11
CA ASP A 202 -8.33 17.29 6.23
C ASP A 202 -6.99 16.66 5.87
N ILE A 203 -6.83 16.17 4.64
CA ILE A 203 -5.55 15.63 4.15
C ILE A 203 -4.49 16.74 4.08
N LEU A 204 -4.82 17.88 3.51
CA LEU A 204 -3.87 18.99 3.36
C LEU A 204 -3.44 19.60 4.70
N MET A 205 -4.39 19.71 5.65
CA MET A 205 -4.14 20.24 6.99
C MET A 205 -3.62 19.20 7.98
N ASP A 206 -3.46 17.96 7.53
CA ASP A 206 -3.02 16.83 8.36
C ASP A 206 -3.94 16.51 9.54
N ASN A 207 -5.23 16.78 9.41
CA ASN A 207 -6.28 16.56 10.42
C ASN A 207 -6.86 15.15 10.47
N ILE A 208 -6.19 14.17 9.86
CA ILE A 208 -6.64 12.79 9.73
C ILE A 208 -6.07 11.85 10.80
N SER A 209 -5.83 12.34 12.01
CA SER A 209 -5.06 11.66 13.07
C SER A 209 -5.46 10.21 13.33
N LEU A 210 -6.75 9.86 13.29
CA LEU A 210 -7.24 8.49 13.49
C LEU A 210 -6.88 7.55 12.32
N TYR A 211 -6.81 8.07 11.10
CA TYR A 211 -6.62 7.28 9.88
C TYR A 211 -5.20 7.36 9.31
N LYS A 212 -4.35 8.24 9.84
CA LYS A 212 -2.97 8.43 9.34
C LYS A 212 -2.18 7.12 9.23
N GLY A 213 -2.25 6.28 10.26
CA GLY A 213 -1.54 5.01 10.29
C GLY A 213 -1.96 4.11 9.15
N ILE A 214 -3.27 3.95 8.97
CA ILE A 214 -3.87 3.08 7.97
C ILE A 214 -3.57 3.56 6.56
N ILE A 215 -3.73 4.87 6.32
CA ILE A 215 -3.46 5.49 5.03
C ILE A 215 -1.99 5.34 4.65
N ALA A 216 -1.08 5.60 5.60
CA ALA A 216 0.35 5.46 5.36
C ALA A 216 0.74 3.99 5.11
N GLU A 217 0.17 3.03 5.85
CA GLU A 217 0.44 1.61 5.66
C GLU A 217 -0.12 1.12 4.32
N ASN A 218 -1.35 1.53 3.93
CA ASN A 218 -1.92 1.21 2.63
C ASN A 218 -1.10 1.82 1.48
N TYR A 219 -0.69 3.08 1.59
CA TYR A 219 0.18 3.73 0.62
C TYR A 219 1.50 2.96 0.44
N VAL A 220 2.15 2.58 1.55
CA VAL A 220 3.40 1.80 1.49
C VAL A 220 3.16 0.43 0.84
N ALA A 221 2.03 -0.23 1.12
CA ALA A 221 1.67 -1.48 0.45
C ALA A 221 1.53 -1.29 -1.08
N ASN A 222 0.88 -0.21 -1.53
CA ASN A 222 0.75 0.12 -2.95
C ASN A 222 2.12 0.30 -3.60
N GLU A 223 2.98 1.14 -3.03
CA GLU A 223 4.33 1.39 -3.54
C GLU A 223 5.19 0.12 -3.61
N LEU A 224 5.15 -0.71 -2.56
CA LEU A 224 5.93 -1.95 -2.53
C LEU A 224 5.51 -2.93 -3.63
N VAL A 225 4.21 -3.06 -3.91
CA VAL A 225 3.71 -3.93 -4.98
C VAL A 225 4.09 -3.37 -6.36
N CYS A 226 3.96 -2.07 -6.59
CA CYS A 226 4.42 -1.43 -7.82
C CYS A 226 5.91 -1.64 -8.05
N ASN A 227 6.71 -1.65 -6.98
CA ASN A 227 8.16 -1.93 -7.01
C ASN A 227 8.50 -3.44 -7.04
N GLY A 228 7.53 -4.32 -7.26
CA GLY A 228 7.71 -5.76 -7.48
C GLY A 228 7.87 -6.60 -6.22
N HIS A 229 7.53 -6.06 -5.05
CA HIS A 229 7.56 -6.84 -3.82
C HIS A 229 6.25 -7.60 -3.59
N ASN A 230 6.36 -8.86 -3.15
CA ASN A 230 5.25 -9.54 -2.50
C ASN A 230 5.11 -9.01 -1.07
N LEU A 231 3.88 -8.85 -0.61
CA LEU A 231 3.61 -8.31 0.71
C LEU A 231 3.62 -9.42 1.77
N TYR A 232 4.50 -9.28 2.73
CA TYR A 232 4.60 -10.13 3.92
C TYR A 232 4.69 -9.25 5.15
N TYR A 233 4.11 -9.69 6.26
CA TYR A 233 4.27 -9.06 7.56
C TYR A 233 4.65 -10.10 8.63
N TRP A 234 5.17 -9.64 9.76
CA TRP A 234 5.51 -10.53 10.86
C TRP A 234 4.79 -10.12 12.13
N LYS A 235 4.34 -11.12 12.87
CA LYS A 235 3.72 -10.94 14.16
C LYS A 235 4.16 -12.07 15.09
N ASN A 236 4.48 -11.73 16.34
CA ASN A 236 4.75 -12.71 17.38
C ASN A 236 3.56 -12.88 18.35
N ASP A 237 3.65 -13.90 19.21
CA ASP A 237 2.61 -14.19 20.22
C ASP A 237 2.48 -13.06 21.25
N ASN A 238 3.53 -12.27 21.48
CA ASN A 238 3.58 -11.14 22.40
C ASN A 238 3.10 -9.81 21.80
N GLN A 239 2.32 -9.87 20.70
CA GLN A 239 1.72 -8.73 20.00
C GLN A 239 2.72 -7.73 19.36
N ALA A 240 4.02 -8.05 19.27
CA ALA A 240 4.90 -7.27 18.42
C ALA A 240 4.61 -7.59 16.96
N GLU A 241 4.45 -6.55 16.14
CA GLU A 241 4.14 -6.66 14.72
C GLU A 241 5.08 -5.76 13.91
N ILE A 242 5.52 -6.26 12.77
CA ILE A 242 6.29 -5.53 11.75
C ILE A 242 5.42 -5.45 10.51
N ASP A 243 5.19 -4.25 10.01
CA ASP A 243 4.21 -3.98 8.96
C ASP A 243 4.56 -4.68 7.64
N PHE A 244 5.86 -4.68 7.25
CA PHE A 244 6.31 -5.40 6.06
C PHE A 244 7.66 -6.07 6.26
N LEU A 245 7.87 -7.20 5.56
CA LEU A 245 9.15 -7.86 5.42
C LEU A 245 9.56 -7.84 3.95
N LEU A 246 10.71 -7.25 3.64
CA LEU A 246 11.28 -7.23 2.30
C LEU A 246 12.39 -8.28 2.20
N TYR A 247 12.35 -9.10 1.14
CA TYR A 247 13.48 -9.93 0.78
C TYR A 247 14.36 -9.15 -0.20
N THR A 248 15.60 -8.91 0.19
CA THR A 248 16.60 -8.12 -0.56
C THR A 248 17.90 -8.88 -0.64
N LYS A 249 18.86 -8.40 -1.44
CA LYS A 249 20.24 -8.94 -1.45
C LYS A 249 20.92 -8.90 -0.08
N ASP A 250 20.44 -8.06 0.82
CA ASP A 250 20.95 -7.93 2.20
C ASP A 250 20.23 -8.90 3.18
N GLY A 251 19.33 -9.75 2.68
CA GLY A 251 18.51 -10.65 3.46
C GLY A 251 17.10 -10.12 3.71
N ILE A 252 16.47 -10.58 4.79
CA ILE A 252 15.11 -10.14 5.16
C ILE A 252 15.21 -8.84 5.97
N ILE A 253 14.64 -7.78 5.45
CA ILE A 253 14.66 -6.45 6.04
C ILE A 253 13.27 -6.12 6.60
N PRO A 254 13.13 -5.89 7.93
CA PRO A 254 11.87 -5.45 8.50
C PRO A 254 11.62 -3.97 8.22
N VAL A 255 10.37 -3.66 7.90
CA VAL A 255 9.89 -2.31 7.61
C VAL A 255 8.74 -1.97 8.55
N GLU A 256 8.89 -0.88 9.28
CA GLU A 256 7.86 -0.31 10.16
C GLU A 256 7.40 1.03 9.61
N VAL A 257 6.10 1.21 9.49
CA VAL A 257 5.46 2.45 9.02
C VAL A 257 4.96 3.26 10.20
N LYS A 258 5.34 4.53 10.27
CA LYS A 258 4.89 5.49 11.29
C LYS A 258 4.34 6.74 10.63
N ALA A 259 3.06 6.94 10.75
CA ALA A 259 2.39 8.11 10.16
C ALA A 259 2.58 9.40 10.94
N SER A 260 3.20 9.35 12.13
CA SER A 260 3.42 10.50 13.01
C SER A 260 4.89 10.70 13.33
N ASP A 261 5.21 11.88 13.92
CA ASP A 261 6.55 12.22 14.38
C ASP A 261 7.05 11.36 15.55
N ASN A 262 6.16 10.62 16.22
CA ASN A 262 6.57 9.68 17.25
C ASN A 262 7.11 8.39 16.61
N THR A 263 8.41 8.38 16.41
CA THR A 263 9.14 7.29 15.74
C THR A 263 9.71 6.23 16.69
N LYS A 264 9.30 6.20 17.95
CA LYS A 264 9.70 5.11 18.85
C LYS A 264 9.03 3.81 18.36
N SER A 265 9.84 2.83 18.00
CA SER A 265 9.37 1.53 17.54
C SER A 265 9.89 0.44 18.45
N LYS A 266 9.07 0.04 19.42
CA LYS A 266 9.35 -1.11 20.27
C LYS A 266 9.34 -2.43 19.46
N CYS A 267 8.53 -2.49 18.42
CA CYS A 267 8.40 -3.69 17.59
C CYS A 267 9.67 -3.95 16.79
N LEU A 268 10.29 -2.91 16.17
CA LEU A 268 11.60 -3.06 15.53
C LEU A 268 12.69 -3.48 16.53
N ASP A 269 12.70 -2.90 17.73
CA ASP A 269 13.69 -3.28 18.77
C ASP A 269 13.53 -4.77 19.17
N ILE A 270 12.30 -5.30 19.26
CA ILE A 270 12.01 -6.71 19.53
C ILE A 270 12.45 -7.58 18.35
N TYR A 271 12.04 -7.23 17.12
CA TYR A 271 12.41 -7.98 15.92
C TYR A 271 13.93 -8.06 15.75
N ASN A 272 14.62 -6.92 15.91
CA ASN A 272 16.08 -6.83 15.78
C ASN A 272 16.83 -7.70 16.80
N LYS A 273 16.30 -7.82 18.03
CA LYS A 273 16.87 -8.73 19.04
C LYS A 273 16.68 -10.20 18.67
N LEU A 274 15.53 -10.55 18.07
CA LEU A 274 15.22 -11.94 17.74
C LEU A 274 15.95 -12.44 16.48
N TYR A 275 16.06 -11.59 15.45
CA TYR A 275 16.49 -12.01 14.11
C TYR A 275 17.76 -11.33 13.61
N ASN A 276 18.27 -10.30 14.32
CA ASN A 276 19.50 -9.56 14.01
C ASN A 276 19.66 -9.24 12.51
N PRO A 277 18.71 -8.53 11.87
CA PRO A 277 18.81 -8.17 10.45
C PRO A 277 20.02 -7.28 10.19
N LYS A 278 20.49 -7.20 8.94
CA LYS A 278 21.59 -6.31 8.56
C LYS A 278 21.29 -4.86 8.89
N TYR A 279 20.06 -4.45 8.64
CA TYR A 279 19.46 -3.17 9.07
C TYR A 279 17.92 -3.31 9.08
N SER A 280 17.25 -2.30 9.60
CA SER A 280 15.81 -2.19 9.60
C SER A 280 15.41 -0.86 8.94
N ILE A 281 14.21 -0.80 8.40
CA ILE A 281 13.68 0.42 7.79
C ILE A 281 12.53 0.95 8.65
N ARG A 282 12.53 2.26 8.86
CA ARG A 282 11.42 2.99 9.43
C ARG A 282 10.96 4.04 8.45
N ILE A 283 9.74 3.92 7.98
CA ILE A 283 9.10 4.86 7.06
C ILE A 283 8.26 5.85 7.88
N SER A 284 8.41 7.15 7.64
CA SER A 284 7.63 8.17 8.35
C SER A 284 7.61 9.49 7.58
N THR A 285 6.96 10.52 8.15
CA THR A 285 7.04 11.91 7.63
C THR A 285 8.40 12.57 7.87
N LYS A 286 9.28 11.98 8.70
CA LYS A 286 10.62 12.54 8.97
C LYS A 286 11.55 12.42 7.76
N PRO A 287 12.52 13.35 7.63
CA PRO A 287 13.52 13.27 6.57
C PRO A 287 14.42 12.03 6.70
N PHE A 288 15.20 11.75 5.64
CA PHE A 288 16.20 10.69 5.64
C PHE A 288 17.14 10.76 6.83
N GLY A 289 17.48 9.60 7.37
CA GLY A 289 18.42 9.47 8.46
C GLY A 289 18.86 8.03 8.70
N TYR A 290 19.96 7.87 9.43
CA TYR A 290 20.45 6.55 9.82
C TYR A 290 20.90 6.57 11.28
N ASP A 291 20.41 5.61 12.06
CA ASP A 291 20.87 5.35 13.42
C ASP A 291 21.83 4.16 13.39
N PRO A 292 23.17 4.38 13.50
CA PRO A 292 24.14 3.31 13.41
C PRO A 292 24.12 2.38 14.64
N LYS A 293 23.68 2.85 15.80
CA LYS A 293 23.60 2.03 17.03
C LYS A 293 22.46 1.01 16.94
N LYS A 294 21.32 1.44 16.38
CA LYS A 294 20.15 0.57 16.20
C LYS A 294 20.09 -0.06 14.81
N LYS A 295 20.98 0.31 13.91
CA LYS A 295 20.98 -0.09 12.49
C LYS A 295 19.63 0.20 11.82
N ILE A 296 19.02 1.37 12.08
CA ILE A 296 17.72 1.76 11.53
C ILE A 296 17.93 2.85 10.49
N LYS A 297 17.49 2.59 9.24
CA LYS A 297 17.34 3.58 8.18
C LYS A 297 15.98 4.24 8.30
N SER A 298 15.94 5.57 8.42
CA SER A 298 14.72 6.37 8.36
C SER A 298 14.52 6.83 6.92
N ILE A 299 13.39 6.48 6.33
CA ILE A 299 13.02 6.82 4.96
C ILE A 299 11.73 7.63 5.02
N PRO A 300 11.65 8.81 4.38
CA PRO A 300 10.41 9.56 4.29
C PRO A 300 9.38 8.82 3.43
N LEU A 301 8.08 8.99 3.74
CA LEU A 301 6.98 8.39 2.98
C LEU A 301 7.10 8.66 1.48
N TYR A 302 7.45 9.86 1.08
CA TYR A 302 7.61 10.24 -0.34
C TYR A 302 8.80 9.55 -1.05
N ALA A 303 9.58 8.73 -0.37
CA ALA A 303 10.74 8.04 -0.95
C ALA A 303 10.58 6.51 -0.97
N VAL A 304 9.37 5.99 -0.72
CA VAL A 304 9.10 4.54 -0.71
C VAL A 304 9.32 3.93 -2.09
N PHE A 305 9.07 4.66 -3.17
CA PHE A 305 9.34 4.22 -4.55
C PHE A 305 10.82 3.89 -4.81
N CYS A 306 11.75 4.32 -3.94
CA CYS A 306 13.15 3.92 -4.01
C CYS A 306 13.42 2.49 -3.49
N LEU A 307 12.45 1.85 -2.84
CA LEU A 307 12.56 0.47 -2.34
C LEU A 307 12.22 -0.52 -3.46
N ILE A 308 13.09 -0.61 -4.47
CA ILE A 308 12.91 -1.52 -5.61
C ILE A 308 13.31 -2.94 -5.20
N ASN A 309 12.60 -3.94 -5.72
CA ASN A 309 12.96 -5.34 -5.52
C ASN A 309 14.25 -5.67 -6.27
N ASP A 310 15.27 -6.16 -5.55
CA ASP A 310 16.59 -6.49 -6.10
C ASP A 310 16.56 -7.69 -7.07
N PHE A 311 15.45 -8.43 -7.15
CA PHE A 311 15.33 -9.71 -7.88
C PHE A 311 14.37 -9.67 -9.08
N ASN A 312 13.83 -8.49 -9.40
CA ASN A 312 12.97 -8.28 -10.58
C ASN A 312 13.75 -7.84 -11.81
#